data_229a18d89ab24671d70d5f999477c5e8
#
_entry.id   229a18d89ab24671d70d5f999477c5e8
#
_cell.length_a   1.000
_cell.length_b   1.000
_cell.length_c   1.000
_cell.angle_alpha   90.00
_cell.angle_beta   90.00
_cell.angle_gamma   90.00
#
_symmetry.space_group_name_H-M   'P 1'
#
loop_
_entity.id
_entity.type
_entity.pdbx_description
1 polymer ?
#
loop_
_entity_poly.entity_id
_entity_poly.type
_entity_poly.pdbx_seq_one_letter_code
_entity_poly.pdbx_strand_id
1 'polypeptide(L)'
;MKRFLQLVSECLTDVREIMPWDLEERLASNPDLLVIDVREPYEFDAMHIAGSLNVPRGILESACEWEYEETMPELVRARDREVVVVCRSGYRSVLAAHSMQLLGYRNVASLKTGLRGWKDYEQPLVDGQERDVDLDEADDYFTPRLREDQLRPPD
;
A
#
# COMPACT_ATOMS: atom_id res chain seq x y z
N MET A 1 10.01 24.79 3.16
CA MET A 1 9.38 23.56 3.73
C MET A 1 8.52 22.92 2.66
N LYS A 2 8.73 21.63 2.37
CA LYS A 2 7.86 20.88 1.47
C LYS A 2 6.64 20.35 2.20
N ARG A 3 5.51 20.36 1.54
CA ARG A 3 4.29 19.71 2.03
C ARG A 3 4.31 18.22 1.67
N PHE A 4 3.53 17.42 2.40
CA PHE A 4 3.42 15.97 2.15
C PHE A 4 3.08 15.66 0.69
N LEU A 5 2.06 16.31 0.14
CA LEU A 5 1.68 16.08 -1.26
C LEU A 5 2.74 16.52 -2.27
N GLN A 6 3.60 17.47 -1.93
CA GLN A 6 4.73 17.84 -2.78
C GLN A 6 5.78 16.73 -2.83
N LEU A 7 6.07 16.08 -1.69
CA LEU A 7 6.95 14.92 -1.66
C LEU A 7 6.40 13.79 -2.53
N VAL A 8 5.11 13.51 -2.42
CA VAL A 8 4.44 12.49 -3.23
C VAL A 8 4.53 12.85 -4.73
N SER A 9 4.20 14.08 -5.08
CA SER A 9 4.23 14.56 -6.47
C SER A 9 5.62 14.44 -7.10
N GLU A 10 6.67 14.74 -6.35
CA GLU A 10 8.05 14.58 -6.82
C GLU A 10 8.39 13.12 -7.12
N CYS A 11 7.95 12.20 -6.25
CA CYS A 11 8.16 10.76 -6.47
C CYS A 11 7.37 10.23 -7.66
N LEU A 12 6.21 10.80 -7.97
CA LEU A 12 5.38 10.39 -9.10
C LEU A 12 6.03 10.64 -10.47
N THR A 13 7.10 11.43 -10.53
CA THR A 13 7.92 11.54 -11.74
C THR A 13 8.53 10.19 -12.14
N ASP A 14 8.87 9.35 -11.16
CA ASP A 14 9.54 8.08 -11.38
C ASP A 14 8.65 6.87 -11.04
N VAL A 15 7.60 7.06 -10.24
CA VAL A 15 6.71 5.97 -9.77
C VAL A 15 5.47 5.89 -10.64
N ARG A 16 5.22 4.70 -11.18
CA ARG A 16 3.98 4.40 -11.92
C ARG A 16 2.86 4.09 -10.93
N GLU A 17 1.68 4.61 -11.24
CA GLU A 17 0.45 4.25 -10.54
C GLU A 17 -0.42 3.34 -11.40
N ILE A 18 -1.15 2.43 -10.76
CA ILE A 18 -2.20 1.62 -11.40
C ILE A 18 -3.51 1.83 -10.67
N MET A 19 -4.61 1.65 -11.38
CA MET A 19 -5.96 1.80 -10.84
C MET A 19 -6.45 0.48 -10.20
N PRO A 20 -7.49 0.50 -9.35
CA PRO A 20 -8.05 -0.72 -8.76
C PRO A 20 -8.44 -1.78 -9.78
N TRP A 21 -9.02 -1.42 -10.91
CA TRP A 21 -9.38 -2.37 -11.96
C TRP A 21 -8.17 -2.98 -12.66
N ASP A 22 -7.05 -2.26 -12.75
CA ASP A 22 -5.80 -2.81 -13.27
C ASP A 22 -5.23 -3.86 -12.30
N LEU A 23 -5.28 -3.59 -11.00
CA LEU A 23 -4.82 -4.53 -9.99
C LEU A 23 -5.69 -5.80 -9.97
N GLU A 24 -7.01 -5.65 -10.05
CA GLU A 24 -7.94 -6.77 -10.15
C GLU A 24 -7.56 -7.68 -11.31
N GLU A 25 -7.36 -7.12 -12.51
CA GLU A 25 -6.98 -7.87 -13.70
C GLU A 25 -5.63 -8.59 -13.52
N ARG A 26 -4.64 -7.91 -12.97
CA ARG A 26 -3.31 -8.47 -12.75
C ARG A 26 -3.29 -9.57 -11.70
N LEU A 27 -4.07 -9.45 -10.64
CA LEU A 27 -4.23 -10.52 -9.64
C LEU A 27 -4.83 -11.78 -10.26
N ALA A 28 -5.74 -11.63 -11.21
CA ALA A 28 -6.34 -12.76 -11.92
C ALA A 28 -5.40 -13.41 -12.94
N SER A 29 -4.51 -12.64 -13.58
CA SER A 29 -3.65 -13.09 -14.67
C SER A 29 -2.21 -13.44 -14.28
N ASN A 30 -1.71 -12.91 -13.17
CA ASN A 30 -0.34 -13.11 -12.71
C ASN A 30 -0.30 -13.68 -11.29
N PRO A 31 -0.16 -15.01 -11.12
CA PRO A 31 -0.09 -15.63 -9.79
C PRO A 31 1.18 -15.25 -9.00
N ASP A 32 2.21 -14.74 -9.65
CA ASP A 32 3.47 -14.33 -9.03
C ASP A 32 3.46 -12.86 -8.57
N LEU A 33 2.39 -12.12 -8.86
CA LEU A 33 2.27 -10.74 -8.41
C LEU A 33 2.29 -10.67 -6.88
N LEU A 34 3.13 -9.79 -6.35
CA LEU A 34 3.25 -9.56 -4.91
C LEU A 34 2.60 -8.21 -4.55
N VAL A 35 1.60 -8.25 -3.68
CA VAL A 35 0.98 -7.05 -3.12
C VAL A 35 1.60 -6.76 -1.77
N ILE A 36 2.18 -5.56 -1.64
CA ILE A 36 2.81 -5.09 -0.40
C ILE A 36 1.93 -4.01 0.22
N ASP A 37 1.46 -4.24 1.43
CA ASP A 37 0.70 -3.26 2.21
C ASP A 37 1.64 -2.57 3.20
N VAL A 38 1.89 -1.27 3.00
CA VAL A 38 2.86 -0.50 3.79
C VAL A 38 2.22 0.27 4.94
N ARG A 39 0.94 -0.02 5.23
CA ARG A 39 0.25 0.55 6.38
C ARG A 39 0.78 -0.04 7.69
N GLU A 40 0.37 0.58 8.78
CA GLU A 40 0.67 0.07 10.12
C GLU A 40 -0.02 -1.30 10.36
N PRO A 41 0.55 -2.15 11.24
CA PRO A 41 -0.03 -3.48 11.49
C PRO A 41 -1.49 -3.46 11.95
N TYR A 42 -1.90 -2.48 12.75
CA TYR A 42 -3.29 -2.40 13.21
C TYR A 42 -4.26 -2.08 12.05
N GLU A 43 -3.81 -1.33 11.04
CA GLU A 43 -4.61 -1.07 9.84
C GLU A 43 -4.76 -2.34 9.01
N PHE A 44 -3.68 -3.09 8.84
CA PHE A 44 -3.67 -4.36 8.12
C PHE A 44 -4.56 -5.41 8.81
N ASP A 45 -4.48 -5.52 10.12
CA ASP A 45 -5.30 -6.46 10.89
C ASP A 45 -6.80 -6.12 10.81
N ALA A 46 -7.15 -4.84 10.70
CA ALA A 46 -8.53 -4.43 10.54
C ALA A 46 -9.11 -4.95 9.22
N MET A 47 -8.43 -4.70 8.12
CA MET A 47 -8.77 -5.25 6.81
C MET A 47 -7.66 -5.03 5.79
N HIS A 48 -7.48 -5.99 4.88
CA HIS A 48 -6.46 -5.95 3.83
C HIS A 48 -6.86 -6.79 2.62
N ILE A 49 -6.12 -6.67 1.54
CA ILE A 49 -6.27 -7.54 0.36
C ILE A 49 -5.76 -8.92 0.71
N ALA A 50 -6.56 -9.97 0.48
CA ALA A 50 -6.17 -11.35 0.72
C ALA A 50 -4.86 -11.69 -0.02
N GLY A 51 -3.93 -12.32 0.69
CA GLY A 51 -2.61 -12.68 0.14
C GLY A 51 -1.60 -11.55 0.11
N SER A 52 -1.95 -10.33 0.51
CA SER A 52 -0.99 -9.22 0.61
C SER A 52 -0.06 -9.41 1.82
N LEU A 53 1.15 -8.88 1.69
CA LEU A 53 2.18 -8.93 2.72
C LEU A 53 2.25 -7.57 3.42
N ASN A 54 2.07 -7.55 4.74
CA ASN A 54 2.22 -6.33 5.51
C ASN A 54 3.70 -6.03 5.75
N VAL A 55 4.16 -4.94 5.18
CA VAL A 55 5.52 -4.40 5.39
C VAL A 55 5.37 -2.94 5.79
N PRO A 56 5.22 -2.65 7.08
CA PRO A 56 5.05 -1.27 7.54
C PRO A 56 6.12 -0.33 6.99
N ARG A 57 5.70 0.86 6.58
CA ARG A 57 6.61 1.82 5.92
C ARG A 57 7.90 2.07 6.70
N GLY A 58 7.82 2.04 8.04
CA GLY A 58 8.97 2.32 8.91
C GLY A 58 10.08 1.27 8.87
N ILE A 59 9.78 0.04 8.41
CA ILE A 59 10.77 -1.04 8.31
C ILE A 59 11.04 -1.48 6.85
N LEU A 60 10.44 -0.80 5.87
CA LEU A 60 10.44 -1.26 4.48
C LEU A 60 11.86 -1.49 3.95
N GLU A 61 12.75 -0.52 4.13
CA GLU A 61 14.08 -0.59 3.56
C GLU A 61 14.89 -1.77 4.12
N SER A 62 14.90 -1.96 5.44
CA SER A 62 15.59 -3.10 6.06
C SER A 62 14.91 -4.43 5.78
N ALA A 63 13.59 -4.44 5.60
CA ALA A 63 12.85 -5.64 5.22
C ALA A 63 13.23 -6.13 3.79
N CYS A 64 13.71 -5.24 2.94
CA CYS A 64 14.18 -5.54 1.59
C CYS A 64 15.61 -6.07 1.53
N GLU A 65 16.33 -6.13 2.65
CA GLU A 65 17.74 -6.51 2.71
C GLU A 65 17.93 -7.74 3.60
N TRP A 66 19.01 -8.50 3.32
CA TRP A 66 19.44 -9.57 4.20
C TRP A 66 20.12 -9.04 5.47
N GLU A 67 20.13 -9.84 6.51
CA GLU A 67 20.91 -9.62 7.74
C GLU A 67 20.39 -8.52 8.67
N TYR A 68 19.09 -8.19 8.58
CA TYR A 68 18.38 -7.36 9.54
C TYR A 68 17.28 -8.16 10.26
N GLU A 69 16.91 -7.76 11.46
CA GLU A 69 15.81 -8.40 12.19
C GLU A 69 14.49 -8.30 11.44
N GLU A 70 14.29 -7.22 10.68
CA GLU A 70 13.10 -6.98 9.88
C GLU A 70 13.11 -7.69 8.53
N THR A 71 14.21 -8.33 8.15
CA THR A 71 14.35 -9.00 6.85
C THR A 71 13.17 -9.89 6.54
N MET A 72 12.55 -9.67 5.40
CA MET A 72 11.49 -10.53 4.87
C MET A 72 12.01 -11.25 3.63
N PRO A 73 12.37 -12.55 3.73
CA PRO A 73 12.99 -13.27 2.63
C PRO A 73 12.21 -13.24 1.32
N GLU A 74 10.88 -13.32 1.40
CA GLU A 74 10.03 -13.24 0.22
C GLU A 74 10.19 -11.89 -0.49
N LEU A 75 10.25 -10.80 0.29
CA LEU A 75 10.41 -9.47 -0.25
C LEU A 75 11.81 -9.27 -0.86
N VAL A 76 12.85 -9.73 -0.16
CA VAL A 76 14.23 -9.64 -0.68
C VAL A 76 14.36 -10.33 -2.04
N ARG A 77 13.69 -11.47 -2.23
CA ARG A 77 13.75 -12.28 -3.45
C ARG A 77 12.82 -11.79 -4.56
N ALA A 78 12.03 -10.74 -4.32
CA ALA A 78 10.99 -10.29 -5.24
C ALA A 78 11.43 -9.18 -6.20
N ARG A 79 12.72 -8.88 -6.30
CA ARG A 79 13.21 -7.74 -7.11
C ARG A 79 12.86 -7.81 -8.59
N ASP A 80 12.71 -9.01 -9.13
CA ASP A 80 12.33 -9.22 -10.54
C ASP A 80 10.83 -9.54 -10.72
N ARG A 81 10.09 -9.68 -9.62
CA ARG A 81 8.65 -9.93 -9.66
C ARG A 81 7.90 -8.62 -9.88
N GLU A 82 6.68 -8.71 -10.38
CA GLU A 82 5.74 -7.60 -10.36
C GLU A 82 5.30 -7.35 -8.92
N VAL A 83 5.46 -6.12 -8.45
CA VAL A 83 5.10 -5.70 -7.10
C VAL A 83 4.14 -4.52 -7.18
N VAL A 84 3.04 -4.59 -6.44
CA VAL A 84 2.12 -3.48 -6.28
C VAL A 84 2.09 -3.10 -4.81
N VAL A 85 2.39 -1.84 -4.54
CA VAL A 85 2.41 -1.29 -3.17
C VAL A 85 1.08 -0.59 -2.91
N VAL A 86 0.47 -0.94 -1.77
CA VAL A 86 -0.81 -0.35 -1.37
C VAL A 86 -0.70 0.34 -0.01
N CYS A 87 -1.48 1.37 0.16
CA CYS A 87 -1.74 1.99 1.46
C CYS A 87 -3.20 2.42 1.53
N ARG A 88 -3.59 3.26 2.47
CA ARG A 88 -4.97 3.68 2.64
C ARG A 88 -5.51 4.49 1.46
N SER A 89 -4.77 5.53 1.03
CA SER A 89 -5.23 6.54 0.06
C SER A 89 -4.30 6.71 -1.15
N GLY A 90 -3.23 5.92 -1.22
CA GLY A 90 -2.30 5.93 -2.35
C GLY A 90 -1.12 6.91 -2.24
N TYR A 91 -0.87 7.52 -1.09
CA TYR A 91 0.23 8.46 -0.90
C TYR A 91 1.47 7.82 -0.26
N ARG A 92 1.29 7.13 0.87
CA ARG A 92 2.40 6.39 1.50
C ARG A 92 3.01 5.36 0.55
N SER A 93 2.16 4.73 -0.26
CA SER A 93 2.58 3.72 -1.24
C SER A 93 3.44 4.30 -2.37
N VAL A 94 3.24 5.55 -2.76
CA VAL A 94 4.10 6.22 -3.75
C VAL A 94 5.51 6.41 -3.20
N LEU A 95 5.64 6.91 -1.96
CA LEU A 95 6.93 7.06 -1.30
C LEU A 95 7.63 5.72 -1.11
N ALA A 96 6.88 4.69 -0.73
CA ALA A 96 7.38 3.33 -0.57
C ALA A 96 7.87 2.74 -1.89
N ALA A 97 7.09 2.86 -2.95
CA ALA A 97 7.46 2.38 -4.28
C ALA A 97 8.72 3.07 -4.80
N HIS A 98 8.88 4.37 -4.55
CA HIS A 98 10.08 5.11 -4.90
C HIS A 98 11.31 4.54 -4.18
N SER A 99 11.23 4.30 -2.87
CA SER A 99 12.31 3.66 -2.11
C SER A 99 12.64 2.27 -2.66
N MET A 100 11.63 1.49 -3.02
CA MET A 100 11.84 0.16 -3.58
C MET A 100 12.54 0.20 -4.95
N GLN A 101 12.23 1.18 -5.80
CA GLN A 101 12.96 1.37 -7.06
C GLN A 101 14.45 1.62 -6.80
N LEU A 102 14.77 2.47 -5.84
CA LEU A 102 16.17 2.72 -5.43
C LEU A 102 16.86 1.46 -4.91
N LEU A 103 16.10 0.55 -4.29
CA LEU A 103 16.59 -0.73 -3.79
C LEU A 103 16.63 -1.84 -4.85
N GLY A 104 16.36 -1.51 -6.12
CA GLY A 104 16.53 -2.44 -7.23
C GLY A 104 15.30 -3.23 -7.64
N TYR A 105 14.12 -2.90 -7.14
CA TYR A 105 12.86 -3.50 -7.61
C TYR A 105 12.54 -2.96 -9.00
N ARG A 106 12.47 -3.85 -10.00
CA ARG A 106 12.41 -3.47 -11.42
C ARG A 106 11.00 -3.20 -11.92
N ASN A 107 10.00 -3.78 -11.27
CA ASN A 107 8.60 -3.69 -11.71
C ASN A 107 7.69 -3.43 -10.51
N VAL A 108 7.78 -2.23 -9.97
CA VAL A 108 6.97 -1.80 -8.82
C VAL A 108 6.06 -0.64 -9.21
N ALA A 109 4.81 -0.73 -8.80
CA ALA A 109 3.80 0.32 -8.99
C ALA A 109 3.06 0.59 -7.68
N SER A 110 2.48 1.78 -7.55
CA SER A 110 1.61 2.16 -6.45
C SER A 110 0.14 2.04 -6.87
N LEU A 111 -0.71 1.53 -5.98
CA LEU A 111 -2.15 1.52 -6.20
C LEU A 111 -2.71 2.94 -5.98
N LYS A 112 -3.12 3.59 -7.05
CA LYS A 112 -3.75 4.90 -7.00
C LYS A 112 -5.07 4.80 -6.23
N THR A 113 -5.34 5.77 -5.39
CA THR A 113 -6.48 5.82 -4.47
C THR A 113 -6.41 4.81 -3.31
N GLY A 114 -5.43 3.91 -3.29
CA GLY A 114 -5.19 2.97 -2.21
C GLY A 114 -6.34 1.99 -1.96
N LEU A 115 -6.38 1.44 -0.74
CA LEU A 115 -7.44 0.50 -0.37
C LEU A 115 -8.82 1.15 -0.29
N ARG A 116 -8.87 2.46 -0.05
CA ARG A 116 -10.13 3.20 -0.13
C ARG A 116 -10.73 3.11 -1.53
N GLY A 117 -9.94 3.34 -2.57
CA GLY A 117 -10.37 3.20 -3.96
C GLY A 117 -10.66 1.75 -4.34
N TRP A 118 -9.89 0.81 -3.80
CA TRP A 118 -10.15 -0.63 -3.97
C TRP A 118 -11.53 -1.00 -3.45
N LYS A 119 -11.89 -0.55 -2.26
CA LYS A 119 -13.20 -0.73 -1.65
C LYS A 119 -14.29 -0.01 -2.45
N ASP A 120 -14.04 1.21 -2.93
CA ASP A 120 -15.00 1.96 -3.75
C ASP A 120 -15.29 1.26 -5.07
N TYR A 121 -14.34 0.50 -5.59
CA TYR A 121 -14.51 -0.37 -6.77
C TYR A 121 -15.13 -1.73 -6.38
N GLU A 122 -15.63 -1.86 -5.15
CA GLU A 122 -16.30 -3.05 -4.61
C GLU A 122 -15.46 -4.33 -4.66
N GLN A 123 -14.14 -4.20 -4.50
CA GLN A 123 -13.24 -5.35 -4.45
C GLN A 123 -13.12 -5.91 -3.03
N PRO A 124 -12.87 -7.22 -2.91
CA PRO A 124 -12.91 -7.89 -1.60
C PRO A 124 -11.74 -7.49 -0.69
N LEU A 125 -12.03 -7.44 0.60
CA LEU A 125 -11.07 -7.31 1.68
C LEU A 125 -11.33 -8.41 2.71
N VAL A 126 -10.28 -8.79 3.42
CA VAL A 126 -10.36 -9.75 4.52
C VAL A 126 -9.83 -9.10 5.80
N ASP A 127 -10.25 -9.63 6.95
CA ASP A 127 -9.75 -9.20 8.26
C ASP A 127 -8.47 -9.96 8.68
N GLY A 128 -7.95 -9.69 9.86
CA GLY A 128 -6.76 -10.35 10.40
C GLY A 128 -6.90 -11.86 10.63
N GLN A 129 -8.10 -12.42 10.52
CA GLN A 129 -8.39 -13.85 10.59
C GLN A 129 -8.80 -14.43 9.23
N GLU A 130 -8.51 -13.73 8.14
CA GLU A 130 -8.80 -14.11 6.76
C GLU A 130 -10.30 -14.29 6.47
N ARG A 131 -11.17 -13.62 7.23
CA ARG A 131 -12.62 -13.60 6.99
C ARG A 131 -12.99 -12.42 6.11
N ASP A 132 -13.95 -12.63 5.20
CA ASP A 132 -14.45 -11.56 4.34
C ASP A 132 -15.03 -10.40 5.18
N VAL A 133 -14.64 -9.18 4.78
CA VAL A 133 -15.14 -7.95 5.39
C VAL A 133 -16.38 -7.49 4.63
N ASP A 134 -17.43 -7.11 5.37
CA ASP A 134 -18.64 -6.52 4.80
C ASP A 134 -18.33 -5.15 4.17
N LEU A 135 -18.99 -4.85 3.04
CA LEU A 135 -18.79 -3.58 2.33
C LEU A 135 -19.14 -2.36 3.19
N ASP A 136 -20.21 -2.45 4.00
CA ASP A 136 -20.60 -1.35 4.89
C ASP A 136 -19.54 -1.12 5.98
N GLU A 137 -18.98 -2.19 6.53
CA GLU A 137 -17.87 -2.12 7.49
C GLU A 137 -16.62 -1.48 6.86
N ALA A 138 -16.27 -1.88 5.65
CA ALA A 138 -15.15 -1.30 4.92
C ALA A 138 -15.39 0.19 4.60
N ASP A 139 -16.59 0.54 4.20
CA ASP A 139 -16.98 1.92 3.92
C ASP A 139 -16.84 2.82 5.16
N ASP A 140 -17.31 2.34 6.29
CA ASP A 140 -17.17 3.03 7.58
C ASP A 140 -15.69 3.19 7.98
N TYR A 141 -14.89 2.13 7.84
CA TYR A 141 -13.47 2.16 8.20
C TYR A 141 -12.68 3.18 7.38
N PHE A 142 -12.92 3.28 6.08
CA PHE A 142 -12.19 4.19 5.21
C PHE A 142 -12.77 5.60 5.14
N THR A 143 -13.87 5.88 5.84
CA THR A 143 -14.40 7.23 5.95
C THR A 143 -13.47 8.08 6.84
N PRO A 144 -12.94 9.22 6.34
CA PRO A 144 -12.07 10.07 7.14
C PRO A 144 -12.80 10.65 8.36
N ARG A 145 -12.15 10.60 9.52
CA ARG A 145 -12.66 11.17 10.78
C ARG A 145 -11.57 12.00 11.42
N LEU A 146 -11.61 13.30 11.13
CA LEU A 146 -10.65 14.25 11.69
C LEU A 146 -11.17 14.78 13.04
N ARG A 147 -10.30 14.80 14.02
CA ARG A 147 -10.56 15.49 15.28
C ARG A 147 -10.39 17.00 15.07
N GLU A 148 -11.00 17.79 15.93
CA GLU A 148 -10.93 19.25 15.86
C GLU A 148 -9.47 19.75 15.90
N ASP A 149 -8.62 19.13 16.74
CA ASP A 149 -7.20 19.46 16.86
C ASP A 149 -6.35 19.08 15.63
N GLN A 150 -6.91 18.34 14.68
CA GLN A 150 -6.27 17.98 13.41
C GLN A 150 -6.65 18.93 12.26
N LEU A 151 -7.62 19.80 12.50
CA LEU A 151 -8.04 20.78 11.50
C LEU A 151 -7.08 21.97 11.51
N ARG A 152 -6.87 22.55 10.32
CA ARG A 152 -6.07 23.76 10.23
C ARG A 152 -6.77 24.90 11.01
N PRO A 153 -6.06 25.58 11.91
CA PRO A 153 -6.64 26.75 12.57
C PRO A 153 -7.07 27.82 11.54
N PRO A 154 -8.13 28.57 11.81
CA PRO A 154 -8.47 29.73 10.98
C PRO A 154 -7.32 30.74 11.01
N ASP A 155 -7.07 31.39 9.87
CA ASP A 155 -6.04 32.43 9.73
C ASP A 155 -6.41 33.66 10.55
#